data_8ac0446aaad599a6c812c70ebc8f87e2
#
_entry.id   8ac0446aaad599a6c812c70ebc8f87e2
#
_cell.length_a   1.000
_cell.length_b   1.000
_cell.length_c   1.000
_cell.angle_alpha   90.00
_cell.angle_beta   90.00
_cell.angle_gamma   90.00
#
_symmetry.space_group_name_H-M   'P 1'
#
loop_
_entity.id
_entity.type
_entity.pdbx_description
1 polymer ?
#
loop_
_entity_poly.entity_id
_entity_poly.type
_entity_poly.pdbx_seq_one_letter_code
_entity_poly.pdbx_strand_id
1 'polypeptide(L)'
;MAKSKVYFTDFRTYYGGPTLPQKLQKLIKEAGIDKIDFDGKLVAVKMHFGELGNLAFLRPNYAKAVVDVIKELGGKPFLTDCNTLYPGFRKNAIEHLECAYENGFSTVSAGCPIIIADGLKGTDDIEVPVDGEYCKTAKIGHAIMDADIFISLSHFKGHEEAGFGGCIKNIGMGCGSRAGKADMHQNGTPTIDEDLCRGCKRCVRECANNGLEYNEQTHKMTINTDNCLGCGRCLGACNFDAISFRSPNAVPVLNAKIAEYTKAVITGRENFHINIVCDISPYCDCHCENDAPILPDIGMFASFDPVALDQACVDACLKQTPYENSQLGDNMKKPGFVDHHDHFKNSCPEADWHNQLEHGEKIGIGTREYEIVIVK
;
A
#
# COMPACT_ATOMS: atom_id res chain seq x y z
N MET A 1 20.46 -17.58 7.64
CA MET A 1 20.83 -16.62 6.58
C MET A 1 21.54 -15.43 7.20
N ALA A 2 22.30 -14.63 6.45
CA ALA A 2 22.86 -13.40 7.00
C ALA A 2 21.73 -12.41 7.27
N LYS A 3 21.84 -11.62 8.35
CA LYS A 3 20.85 -10.59 8.68
C LYS A 3 20.87 -9.49 7.61
N SER A 4 19.68 -9.05 7.20
CA SER A 4 19.56 -7.90 6.27
C SER A 4 19.83 -6.59 7.00
N LYS A 5 20.49 -5.64 6.34
CA LYS A 5 20.73 -4.31 6.90
C LYS A 5 19.53 -3.42 6.68
N VAL A 6 19.05 -2.80 7.76
CA VAL A 6 18.04 -1.77 7.74
C VAL A 6 18.64 -0.50 8.30
N TYR A 7 18.70 0.55 7.49
CA TYR A 7 19.25 1.85 7.88
C TYR A 7 18.14 2.69 8.50
N PHE A 8 18.47 3.42 9.55
CA PHE A 8 17.51 4.20 10.32
C PHE A 8 18.04 5.57 10.67
N THR A 9 17.20 6.60 10.58
CA THR A 9 17.38 7.92 11.17
C THR A 9 16.08 8.41 11.79
N ASP A 10 16.16 9.04 12.96
CA ASP A 10 15.01 9.62 13.65
C ASP A 10 14.54 10.95 13.04
N PHE A 11 13.42 11.51 13.53
CA PHE A 11 12.91 12.82 13.13
C PHE A 11 13.52 13.98 13.95
N ARG A 12 14.49 13.73 14.84
CA ARG A 12 15.10 14.80 15.63
C ARG A 12 15.97 15.70 14.77
N THR A 13 15.71 16.97 14.83
CA THR A 13 16.49 18.02 14.20
C THR A 13 16.81 19.12 15.22
N TYR A 14 17.81 19.93 14.95
CA TYR A 14 18.20 21.04 15.83
C TYR A 14 18.53 22.28 14.99
N TYR A 15 18.56 23.45 15.63
CA TYR A 15 18.87 24.69 14.94
C TYR A 15 20.27 24.64 14.31
N GLY A 16 20.35 24.90 13.00
CA GLY A 16 21.58 24.81 12.22
C GLY A 16 21.99 23.38 11.80
N GLY A 17 21.20 22.37 12.18
CA GLY A 17 21.38 20.98 11.73
C GLY A 17 20.68 20.67 10.41
N PRO A 18 20.77 19.39 9.95
CA PRO A 18 20.13 18.97 8.72
C PRO A 18 18.60 19.01 8.84
N THR A 19 17.93 19.38 7.76
CA THR A 19 16.48 19.29 7.63
C THR A 19 16.04 17.82 7.44
N LEU A 20 14.75 17.50 7.67
CA LEU A 20 14.23 16.14 7.46
C LEU A 20 14.45 15.62 6.02
N PRO A 21 14.21 16.41 4.95
CA PRO A 21 14.59 16.00 3.60
C PRO A 21 16.08 15.66 3.43
N GLN A 22 16.97 16.46 4.02
CA GLN A 22 18.41 16.19 3.99
C GLN A 22 18.78 14.92 4.77
N LYS A 23 18.12 14.66 5.90
CA LYS A 23 18.30 13.40 6.64
C LYS A 23 17.85 12.20 5.82
N LEU A 24 16.72 12.31 5.10
CA LEU A 24 16.25 11.25 4.20
C LEU A 24 17.25 11.01 3.05
N GLN A 25 17.73 12.06 2.40
CA GLN A 25 18.74 11.95 1.34
C GLN A 25 20.03 11.28 1.84
N LYS A 26 20.50 11.65 3.03
CA LYS A 26 21.65 11.01 3.66
C LYS A 26 21.38 9.54 3.96
N LEU A 27 20.21 9.23 4.56
CA LEU A 27 19.79 7.85 4.87
C LEU A 27 19.85 6.94 3.66
N ILE A 28 19.22 7.33 2.55
CA ILE A 28 19.16 6.47 1.35
C ILE A 28 20.51 6.33 0.65
N LYS A 29 21.36 7.37 0.68
CA LYS A 29 22.74 7.30 0.18
C LYS A 29 23.61 6.35 1.04
N GLU A 30 23.56 6.47 2.37
CA GLU A 30 24.27 5.55 3.26
C GLU A 30 23.73 4.12 3.20
N ALA A 31 22.45 3.95 2.92
CA ALA A 31 21.85 2.63 2.66
C ALA A 31 22.29 2.02 1.32
N GLY A 32 22.94 2.80 0.46
CA GLY A 32 23.58 2.32 -0.76
C GLY A 32 22.70 2.41 -2.01
N ILE A 33 21.72 3.33 -2.06
CA ILE A 33 20.92 3.56 -3.27
C ILE A 33 21.80 3.93 -4.48
N ASP A 34 22.95 4.56 -4.22
CA ASP A 34 23.97 4.94 -5.22
C ASP A 34 24.71 3.75 -5.86
N LYS A 35 24.52 2.52 -5.35
CA LYS A 35 25.02 1.29 -5.98
C LYS A 35 24.18 0.83 -7.16
N ILE A 36 22.96 1.34 -7.27
CA ILE A 36 22.10 1.11 -8.41
C ILE A 36 22.55 2.03 -9.55
N ASP A 37 22.72 1.45 -10.74
CA ASP A 37 23.01 2.21 -11.93
C ASP A 37 21.75 2.90 -12.45
N PHE A 38 21.59 4.20 -12.19
CA PHE A 38 20.45 5.02 -12.61
C PHE A 38 20.63 5.69 -13.96
N ASP A 39 21.83 5.72 -14.53
CA ASP A 39 22.15 6.56 -15.69
C ASP A 39 21.24 6.29 -16.89
N GLY A 40 20.47 7.32 -17.26
CA GLY A 40 19.51 7.29 -18.36
C GLY A 40 18.24 6.48 -18.14
N LYS A 41 18.08 5.76 -17.01
CA LYS A 41 17.02 4.79 -16.75
C LYS A 41 15.72 5.44 -16.25
N LEU A 42 14.59 4.82 -16.63
CA LEU A 42 13.26 5.16 -16.12
C LEU A 42 13.07 4.55 -14.72
N VAL A 43 12.64 5.37 -13.76
CA VAL A 43 12.53 4.97 -12.34
C VAL A 43 11.12 5.19 -11.83
N ALA A 44 10.41 4.11 -11.54
CA ALA A 44 9.12 4.16 -10.88
C ALA A 44 9.29 4.38 -9.37
N VAL A 45 8.85 5.52 -8.86
CA VAL A 45 8.78 5.79 -7.42
C VAL A 45 7.34 5.57 -6.97
N LYS A 46 7.08 4.40 -6.40
CA LYS A 46 5.75 4.00 -5.93
C LYS A 46 5.47 4.56 -4.56
N MET A 47 4.40 5.32 -4.48
CA MET A 47 3.87 5.81 -3.21
C MET A 47 2.34 5.93 -3.25
N HIS A 48 1.72 6.20 -2.11
CA HIS A 48 0.31 6.53 -1.99
C HIS A 48 0.14 8.04 -1.92
N PHE A 49 -0.80 8.60 -2.68
CA PHE A 49 -1.01 10.05 -2.73
C PHE A 49 -2.02 10.56 -1.68
N GLY A 50 -2.58 9.66 -0.84
CA GLY A 50 -3.68 9.97 0.07
C GLY A 50 -5.04 9.95 -0.63
N GLU A 51 -6.11 9.70 0.11
CA GLU A 51 -7.49 9.94 -0.33
C GLU A 51 -7.89 11.37 0.05
N LEU A 52 -8.82 11.99 -0.67
CA LEU A 52 -9.30 13.33 -0.33
C LEU A 52 -9.93 13.34 1.07
N GLY A 53 -9.49 14.30 1.89
CA GLY A 53 -9.90 14.44 3.28
C GLY A 53 -8.93 13.79 4.29
N ASN A 54 -8.13 12.82 3.88
CA ASN A 54 -7.05 12.29 4.69
C ASN A 54 -5.88 13.28 4.73
N LEU A 55 -5.32 13.55 5.89
CA LEU A 55 -4.15 14.44 6.06
C LEU A 55 -2.94 13.74 6.69
N ALA A 56 -3.04 12.43 6.96
CA ALA A 56 -1.92 11.65 7.51
C ALA A 56 -1.00 11.06 6.43
N PHE A 57 -1.33 11.21 5.14
CA PHE A 57 -0.48 10.71 4.06
C PHE A 57 0.88 11.41 4.00
N LEU A 58 1.87 10.78 3.37
CA LEU A 58 3.22 11.35 3.23
C LEU A 58 3.21 12.65 2.43
N ARG A 59 3.86 13.67 2.98
CA ARG A 59 4.00 14.97 2.31
C ARG A 59 4.84 14.87 1.03
N PRO A 60 4.53 15.66 -0.02
CA PRO A 60 5.29 15.69 -1.28
C PRO A 60 6.80 15.97 -1.09
N ASN A 61 7.18 16.61 0.01
CA ASN A 61 8.57 16.91 0.36
C ASN A 61 9.44 15.66 0.52
N TYR A 62 8.87 14.56 1.04
CA TYR A 62 9.59 13.27 1.12
C TYR A 62 9.82 12.69 -0.28
N ALA A 63 8.80 12.73 -1.14
CA ALA A 63 8.94 12.29 -2.53
C ALA A 63 10.00 13.10 -3.27
N LYS A 64 9.98 14.44 -3.11
CA LYS A 64 10.97 15.32 -3.70
C LYS A 64 12.41 14.98 -3.26
N ALA A 65 12.61 14.71 -1.99
CA ALA A 65 13.94 14.35 -1.47
C ALA A 65 14.50 13.08 -2.14
N VAL A 66 13.66 12.06 -2.36
CA VAL A 66 14.03 10.83 -3.06
C VAL A 66 14.26 11.09 -4.55
N VAL A 67 13.36 11.81 -5.19
CA VAL A 67 13.44 12.20 -6.62
C VAL A 67 14.72 12.98 -6.91
N ASP A 68 15.11 13.91 -6.04
CA ASP A 68 16.33 14.71 -6.22
C ASP A 68 17.59 13.83 -6.22
N VAL A 69 17.67 12.82 -5.32
CA VAL A 69 18.78 11.87 -5.30
C VAL A 69 18.79 10.99 -6.56
N ILE A 70 17.65 10.50 -7.02
CA ILE A 70 17.57 9.70 -8.25
C ILE A 70 18.04 10.52 -9.45
N LYS A 71 17.65 11.79 -9.55
CA LYS A 71 18.09 12.70 -10.62
C LYS A 71 19.59 13.03 -10.54
N GLU A 72 20.11 13.23 -9.32
CA GLU A 72 21.56 13.41 -9.09
C GLU A 72 22.38 12.21 -9.61
N LEU A 73 21.80 10.99 -9.51
CA LEU A 73 22.39 9.76 -10.02
C LEU A 73 22.10 9.48 -11.50
N GLY A 74 21.50 10.43 -12.24
CA GLY A 74 21.23 10.32 -13.68
C GLY A 74 19.90 9.66 -14.07
N GLY A 75 19.07 9.24 -13.10
CA GLY A 75 17.79 8.59 -13.33
C GLY A 75 16.69 9.54 -13.80
N LYS A 76 15.67 8.99 -14.44
CA LYS A 76 14.46 9.68 -14.91
C LYS A 76 13.25 9.22 -14.10
N PRO A 77 13.04 9.78 -12.88
CA PRO A 77 11.97 9.35 -12.00
C PRO A 77 10.59 9.86 -12.42
N PHE A 78 9.58 9.08 -12.09
CA PHE A 78 8.19 9.48 -12.03
C PHE A 78 7.54 8.92 -10.75
N LEU A 79 6.60 9.67 -10.14
CA LEU A 79 5.77 9.15 -9.07
C LEU A 79 4.63 8.34 -9.66
N THR A 80 4.25 7.26 -8.98
CA THR A 80 3.20 6.37 -9.49
C THR A 80 2.39 5.70 -8.38
N ASP A 81 1.14 5.38 -8.72
CA ASP A 81 0.22 4.51 -8.02
C ASP A 81 -0.72 3.87 -9.05
N CYS A 82 -1.56 2.91 -8.65
CA CYS A 82 -2.64 2.35 -9.45
C CYS A 82 -4.01 2.73 -8.89
N ASN A 83 -5.01 2.78 -9.77
CA ASN A 83 -6.39 3.09 -9.42
C ASN A 83 -6.97 2.13 -8.37
N THR A 84 -7.96 2.61 -7.61
CA THR A 84 -8.60 1.84 -6.54
C THR A 84 -9.84 1.08 -7.01
N LEU A 85 -10.27 0.09 -6.21
CA LEU A 85 -11.50 -0.66 -6.44
C LEU A 85 -12.74 0.04 -5.86
N TYR A 86 -12.58 0.63 -4.67
CA TYR A 86 -13.70 1.15 -3.90
C TYR A 86 -14.07 2.59 -4.29
N PRO A 87 -15.27 3.05 -3.85
CA PRO A 87 -15.69 4.44 -3.98
C PRO A 87 -14.66 5.40 -3.35
N GLY A 88 -14.36 6.47 -4.08
CA GLY A 88 -13.37 7.47 -3.70
C GLY A 88 -12.91 8.24 -4.94
N PHE A 89 -11.94 9.11 -4.76
CA PHE A 89 -11.44 9.97 -5.84
C PHE A 89 -10.26 9.37 -6.63
N ARG A 90 -9.97 8.07 -6.46
CA ARG A 90 -8.85 7.40 -7.13
C ARG A 90 -9.28 6.21 -7.99
N LYS A 91 -10.52 6.22 -8.54
CA LYS A 91 -11.08 5.13 -9.35
C LYS A 91 -10.62 5.12 -10.80
N ASN A 92 -10.23 6.26 -11.35
CA ASN A 92 -9.73 6.44 -12.69
C ASN A 92 -8.58 7.45 -12.66
N ALA A 93 -7.75 7.46 -13.69
CA ALA A 93 -6.54 8.28 -13.68
C ALA A 93 -6.79 9.78 -13.61
N ILE A 94 -7.93 10.28 -14.10
CA ILE A 94 -8.25 11.71 -14.03
C ILE A 94 -8.51 12.12 -12.59
N GLU A 95 -9.48 11.49 -11.93
CA GLU A 95 -9.82 11.76 -10.54
C GLU A 95 -8.63 11.45 -9.63
N HIS A 96 -7.85 10.40 -9.92
CA HIS A 96 -6.67 10.05 -9.12
C HIS A 96 -5.58 11.12 -9.20
N LEU A 97 -5.35 11.70 -10.38
CA LEU A 97 -4.42 12.82 -10.53
C LEU A 97 -4.94 14.09 -9.87
N GLU A 98 -6.25 14.38 -9.98
CA GLU A 98 -6.88 15.51 -9.28
C GLU A 98 -6.73 15.36 -7.76
N CYS A 99 -7.01 14.16 -7.22
CA CYS A 99 -6.78 13.84 -5.82
C CYS A 99 -5.32 14.07 -5.39
N ALA A 100 -4.36 13.59 -6.21
CA ALA A 100 -2.94 13.82 -5.95
C ALA A 100 -2.59 15.32 -5.95
N TYR A 101 -3.14 16.11 -6.88
CA TYR A 101 -2.91 17.55 -6.96
C TYR A 101 -3.49 18.30 -5.77
N GLU A 102 -4.71 17.97 -5.33
CA GLU A 102 -5.33 18.56 -4.15
C GLU A 102 -4.55 18.21 -2.87
N ASN A 103 -3.96 17.02 -2.81
CA ASN A 103 -3.06 16.59 -1.74
C ASN A 103 -1.63 17.17 -1.88
N GLY A 104 -1.42 18.09 -2.83
CA GLY A 104 -0.19 18.85 -3.00
C GLY A 104 0.88 18.18 -3.86
N PHE A 105 0.62 17.02 -4.43
CA PHE A 105 1.55 16.36 -5.36
C PHE A 105 1.40 16.96 -6.76
N SER A 106 2.49 17.41 -7.32
CA SER A 106 2.56 17.96 -8.68
C SER A 106 3.97 17.81 -9.23
N THR A 107 4.14 18.05 -10.52
CA THR A 107 5.48 18.10 -11.12
C THR A 107 6.38 19.14 -10.45
N VAL A 108 5.81 20.22 -9.93
CA VAL A 108 6.55 21.29 -9.23
C VAL A 108 6.95 20.84 -7.82
N SER A 109 5.99 20.34 -7.03
CA SER A 109 6.23 19.97 -5.62
C SER A 109 7.05 18.69 -5.49
N ALA A 110 6.83 17.71 -6.34
CA ALA A 110 7.56 16.44 -6.35
C ALA A 110 8.83 16.47 -7.19
N GLY A 111 8.93 17.41 -8.13
CA GLY A 111 10.09 17.53 -9.01
C GLY A 111 10.13 16.53 -10.17
N CYS A 112 9.09 15.73 -10.41
CA CYS A 112 8.98 14.76 -11.50
C CYS A 112 7.53 14.57 -11.93
N PRO A 113 7.25 13.98 -13.12
CA PRO A 113 5.90 13.64 -13.54
C PRO A 113 5.20 12.65 -12.59
N ILE A 114 3.86 12.65 -12.63
CA ILE A 114 3.01 11.64 -11.97
C ILE A 114 2.32 10.84 -13.07
N ILE A 115 2.40 9.51 -12.97
CA ILE A 115 1.80 8.58 -13.93
C ILE A 115 0.97 7.56 -13.13
N ILE A 116 -0.32 7.46 -13.47
CA ILE A 116 -1.17 6.40 -12.92
C ILE A 116 -0.93 5.14 -13.76
N ALA A 117 -0.34 4.12 -13.13
CA ALA A 117 0.34 3.05 -13.83
C ALA A 117 -0.57 2.05 -14.55
N ASP A 118 -1.83 1.93 -14.13
CA ASP A 118 -2.81 1.03 -14.73
C ASP A 118 -3.79 1.74 -15.69
N GLY A 119 -3.37 2.92 -16.20
CA GLY A 119 -4.07 3.66 -17.24
C GLY A 119 -5.37 4.32 -16.79
N LEU A 120 -6.12 4.83 -17.79
CA LEU A 120 -7.29 5.70 -17.54
C LEU A 120 -8.35 5.04 -16.64
N LYS A 121 -8.63 3.74 -16.82
CA LYS A 121 -9.70 3.02 -16.13
C LYS A 121 -9.19 1.92 -15.17
N GLY A 122 -7.89 1.86 -14.94
CA GLY A 122 -7.29 0.78 -14.13
C GLY A 122 -7.27 -0.59 -14.83
N THR A 123 -7.25 -0.58 -16.16
CA THR A 123 -7.31 -1.80 -17.00
C THR A 123 -6.06 -1.99 -17.86
N ASP A 124 -5.10 -1.08 -17.78
CA ASP A 124 -3.81 -1.19 -18.46
C ASP A 124 -2.83 -1.90 -17.53
N ASP A 125 -2.83 -3.23 -17.62
CA ASP A 125 -1.99 -4.07 -16.81
C ASP A 125 -1.24 -5.14 -17.63
N ILE A 126 -0.18 -5.65 -17.02
CA ILE A 126 0.56 -6.80 -17.53
C ILE A 126 0.47 -7.95 -16.53
N GLU A 127 0.27 -9.17 -17.03
CA GLU A 127 0.31 -10.38 -16.23
C GLU A 127 1.77 -10.84 -16.04
N VAL A 128 2.21 -10.81 -14.80
CA VAL A 128 3.56 -11.23 -14.40
C VAL A 128 3.49 -12.61 -13.74
N PRO A 129 4.19 -13.64 -14.25
CA PRO A 129 4.27 -14.94 -13.59
C PRO A 129 4.90 -14.81 -12.20
N VAL A 130 4.28 -15.41 -11.18
CA VAL A 130 4.77 -15.40 -9.79
C VAL A 130 5.17 -16.80 -9.32
N ASP A 131 4.44 -17.81 -9.80
CA ASP A 131 4.52 -19.19 -9.29
C ASP A 131 4.37 -19.25 -7.76
N GLY A 132 3.40 -18.47 -7.26
CA GLY A 132 3.07 -18.39 -5.83
C GLY A 132 2.17 -19.53 -5.39
N GLU A 133 1.93 -19.61 -4.10
CA GLU A 133 1.01 -20.55 -3.47
C GLU A 133 -0.46 -20.22 -3.82
N TYR A 134 -0.78 -18.92 -3.84
CA TYR A 134 -2.12 -18.39 -4.06
C TYR A 134 -2.32 -17.76 -5.44
N CYS A 135 -1.26 -17.20 -6.02
CA CYS A 135 -1.30 -16.54 -7.33
C CYS A 135 -0.34 -17.25 -8.31
N LYS A 136 -0.83 -17.59 -9.50
CA LYS A 136 0.04 -18.05 -10.59
C LYS A 136 0.61 -16.89 -11.39
N THR A 137 -0.19 -15.83 -11.54
CA THR A 137 0.16 -14.58 -12.19
C THR A 137 -0.31 -13.42 -11.32
N ALA A 138 0.38 -12.29 -11.39
CA ALA A 138 -0.02 -11.02 -10.78
C ALA A 138 -0.31 -10.00 -11.88
N LYS A 139 -1.41 -9.25 -11.76
CA LYS A 139 -1.80 -8.20 -12.70
C LYS A 139 -1.31 -6.86 -12.19
N ILE A 140 -0.21 -6.39 -12.76
CA ILE A 140 0.51 -5.19 -12.30
C ILE A 140 0.30 -4.06 -13.29
N GLY A 141 0.11 -2.83 -12.79
CA GLY A 141 0.00 -1.63 -13.62
C GLY A 141 1.18 -1.51 -14.58
N HIS A 142 0.89 -1.35 -15.87
CA HIS A 142 1.84 -1.51 -16.97
C HIS A 142 3.04 -0.56 -16.83
N ALA A 143 2.81 0.74 -16.57
CA ALA A 143 3.89 1.71 -16.45
C ALA A 143 4.89 1.41 -15.33
N ILE A 144 4.48 0.66 -14.27
CA ILE A 144 5.41 0.19 -13.25
C ILE A 144 6.36 -0.86 -13.82
N MET A 145 5.85 -1.77 -14.64
CA MET A 145 6.65 -2.85 -15.22
C MET A 145 7.53 -2.38 -16.38
N ASP A 146 7.17 -1.27 -17.06
CA ASP A 146 7.99 -0.63 -18.07
C ASP A 146 9.20 0.12 -17.52
N ALA A 147 9.18 0.45 -16.22
CA ALA A 147 10.32 1.12 -15.60
C ALA A 147 11.50 0.16 -15.38
N ASP A 148 12.73 0.64 -15.61
CA ASP A 148 13.96 -0.12 -15.42
C ASP A 148 14.24 -0.40 -13.94
N ILE A 149 13.93 0.58 -13.07
CA ILE A 149 14.20 0.57 -11.62
C ILE A 149 12.92 0.84 -10.86
N PHE A 150 12.76 0.14 -9.74
CA PHE A 150 11.62 0.31 -8.86
C PHE A 150 12.03 0.80 -7.47
N ILE A 151 11.46 1.91 -7.02
CA ILE A 151 11.65 2.45 -5.65
C ILE A 151 10.30 2.49 -4.94
N SER A 152 10.20 1.90 -3.75
CA SER A 152 9.01 2.11 -2.91
C SER A 152 9.28 3.19 -1.87
N LEU A 153 8.40 4.18 -1.81
CA LEU A 153 8.34 5.19 -0.75
C LEU A 153 7.02 5.01 -0.01
N SER A 154 7.09 4.42 1.17
CA SER A 154 5.91 3.94 1.88
C SER A 154 5.65 4.73 3.15
N HIS A 155 4.40 5.09 3.39
CA HIS A 155 3.92 5.52 4.68
C HIS A 155 3.66 4.28 5.55
N PHE A 156 4.36 4.19 6.69
CA PHE A 156 4.15 3.09 7.63
C PHE A 156 3.17 3.50 8.72
N LYS A 157 2.00 2.89 8.76
CA LYS A 157 0.86 3.19 9.64
C LYS A 157 -0.04 1.97 9.81
N GLY A 158 -1.07 2.06 10.66
CA GLY A 158 -2.08 1.02 10.83
C GLY A 158 -2.85 0.68 9.55
N HIS A 159 -3.52 -0.46 9.60
CA HIS A 159 -4.42 -0.94 8.56
C HIS A 159 -5.44 -1.93 9.14
N GLU A 160 -6.68 -1.73 8.82
CA GLU A 160 -7.84 -2.44 9.37
C GLU A 160 -7.87 -3.96 9.08
N GLU A 161 -7.21 -4.43 8.02
CA GLU A 161 -7.12 -5.85 7.65
C GLU A 161 -5.67 -6.37 7.76
N ALA A 162 -4.72 -5.69 7.11
CA ALA A 162 -3.33 -6.15 7.03
C ALA A 162 -2.52 -5.88 8.31
N GLY A 163 -3.11 -5.30 9.35
CA GLY A 163 -2.44 -4.89 10.59
C GLY A 163 -1.70 -3.57 10.42
N PHE A 164 -0.77 -3.50 9.49
CA PHE A 164 -0.12 -2.26 9.08
C PHE A 164 -0.01 -2.14 7.55
N GLY A 165 0.15 -0.92 7.06
CA GLY A 165 0.58 -0.63 5.71
C GLY A 165 2.03 -0.18 5.73
N GLY A 166 2.91 -0.97 5.13
CA GLY A 166 4.33 -0.71 4.97
C GLY A 166 4.78 -0.91 3.53
N CYS A 167 6.05 -1.28 3.35
CA CYS A 167 6.67 -1.51 2.05
C CYS A 167 5.94 -2.61 1.25
N ILE A 168 5.77 -3.81 1.84
CA ILE A 168 5.16 -4.95 1.15
C ILE A 168 3.74 -4.60 0.68
N LYS A 169 2.93 -3.98 1.54
CA LYS A 169 1.59 -3.55 1.15
C LYS A 169 1.59 -2.46 0.08
N ASN A 170 2.47 -1.45 0.20
CA ASN A 170 2.61 -0.39 -0.79
C ASN A 170 2.98 -0.95 -2.17
N ILE A 171 3.83 -1.97 -2.21
CA ILE A 171 4.21 -2.64 -3.45
C ILE A 171 3.08 -3.56 -3.94
N GLY A 172 2.74 -4.60 -3.18
CA GLY A 172 1.85 -5.66 -3.61
C GLY A 172 0.45 -5.14 -3.96
N MET A 173 -0.24 -4.53 -2.98
CA MET A 173 -1.57 -3.96 -3.20
C MET A 173 -1.50 -2.73 -4.10
N GLY A 174 -0.53 -1.85 -3.86
CA GLY A 174 -0.45 -0.56 -4.55
C GLY A 174 -0.12 -0.69 -6.05
N CYS A 175 0.74 -1.63 -6.46
CA CYS A 175 1.10 -1.84 -7.87
C CYS A 175 0.10 -2.72 -8.63
N GLY A 176 -0.77 -3.46 -7.94
CA GLY A 176 -1.84 -4.20 -8.59
C GLY A 176 -2.78 -3.28 -9.35
N SER A 177 -3.12 -3.63 -10.60
CA SER A 177 -4.22 -3.00 -11.34
C SER A 177 -5.55 -3.17 -10.59
N ARG A 178 -6.64 -2.57 -11.08
CA ARG A 178 -7.96 -2.84 -10.49
C ARG A 178 -8.31 -4.33 -10.50
N ALA A 179 -7.97 -5.05 -11.58
CA ALA A 179 -8.14 -6.49 -11.65
C ALA A 179 -7.21 -7.25 -10.68
N GLY A 180 -5.96 -6.77 -10.53
CA GLY A 180 -5.01 -7.31 -9.55
C GLY A 180 -5.45 -7.09 -8.10
N LYS A 181 -5.94 -5.90 -7.78
CA LYS A 181 -6.51 -5.63 -6.44
C LYS A 181 -7.70 -6.53 -6.14
N ALA A 182 -8.59 -6.74 -7.13
CA ALA A 182 -9.71 -7.65 -7.00
C ALA A 182 -9.25 -9.09 -6.75
N ASP A 183 -8.25 -9.55 -7.49
CA ASP A 183 -7.68 -10.89 -7.31
C ASP A 183 -7.09 -11.08 -5.91
N MET A 184 -6.40 -10.08 -5.36
CA MET A 184 -5.87 -10.15 -3.99
C MET A 184 -6.97 -10.19 -2.92
N HIS A 185 -8.01 -9.36 -3.06
CA HIS A 185 -9.14 -9.35 -2.14
C HIS A 185 -10.06 -10.56 -2.28
N GLN A 186 -9.95 -11.28 -3.40
CA GLN A 186 -10.86 -12.35 -3.71
C GLN A 186 -10.46 -13.66 -3.03
N ASN A 187 -11.39 -14.15 -2.22
CA ASN A 187 -11.40 -15.52 -1.72
C ASN A 187 -12.68 -16.21 -2.19
N GLY A 188 -12.95 -16.16 -3.50
CA GLY A 188 -14.17 -16.72 -4.08
C GLY A 188 -15.04 -15.67 -4.76
N THR A 189 -16.31 -16.01 -4.95
CA THR A 189 -17.32 -15.15 -5.55
C THR A 189 -17.64 -13.96 -4.62
N PRO A 190 -17.77 -12.72 -5.13
CA PRO A 190 -18.25 -11.62 -4.32
C PRO A 190 -19.64 -11.90 -3.78
N THR A 191 -19.99 -11.26 -2.66
CA THR A 191 -21.31 -11.33 -2.05
C THR A 191 -22.02 -9.99 -2.17
N ILE A 192 -23.34 -10.02 -2.17
CA ILE A 192 -24.18 -8.80 -2.15
C ILE A 192 -24.97 -8.79 -0.85
N ASP A 193 -24.81 -7.71 -0.10
CA ASP A 193 -25.68 -7.39 1.03
C ASP A 193 -26.98 -6.82 0.49
N GLU A 194 -28.07 -7.55 0.65
CA GLU A 194 -29.39 -7.17 0.15
C GLU A 194 -29.96 -5.94 0.86
N ASP A 195 -29.63 -5.72 2.13
CA ASP A 195 -30.12 -4.57 2.89
C ASP A 195 -29.50 -3.26 2.39
N LEU A 196 -28.21 -3.32 2.01
CA LEU A 196 -27.49 -2.19 1.42
C LEU A 196 -27.78 -2.02 -0.06
N CYS A 197 -28.09 -3.10 -0.79
CA CYS A 197 -28.34 -3.05 -2.22
C CYS A 197 -29.58 -2.20 -2.55
N ARG A 198 -29.44 -1.24 -3.47
CA ARG A 198 -30.54 -0.36 -3.95
C ARG A 198 -31.04 -0.74 -5.35
N GLY A 199 -30.58 -1.84 -5.92
CA GLY A 199 -31.00 -2.30 -7.26
C GLY A 199 -30.70 -1.32 -8.39
N CYS A 200 -29.75 -0.43 -8.21
CA CYS A 200 -29.44 0.66 -9.16
C CYS A 200 -28.78 0.20 -10.47
N LYS A 201 -28.44 -1.08 -10.62
CA LYS A 201 -27.87 -1.73 -11.81
C LYS A 201 -26.50 -1.16 -12.26
N ARG A 202 -25.81 -0.33 -11.47
CA ARG A 202 -24.48 0.19 -11.82
C ARG A 202 -23.46 -0.92 -12.00
N CYS A 203 -23.44 -1.87 -11.08
CA CYS A 203 -22.55 -3.02 -11.11
C CYS A 203 -22.70 -3.87 -12.39
N VAL A 204 -23.92 -3.98 -12.95
CA VAL A 204 -24.16 -4.69 -14.22
C VAL A 204 -23.44 -4.00 -15.37
N ARG A 205 -23.45 -2.67 -15.42
CA ARG A 205 -22.81 -1.91 -16.52
C ARG A 205 -21.29 -2.09 -16.55
N GLU A 206 -20.71 -2.35 -15.37
CA GLU A 206 -19.26 -2.57 -15.23
C GLU A 206 -18.87 -4.05 -15.35
N CYS A 207 -19.84 -4.96 -15.38
CA CYS A 207 -19.58 -6.37 -15.49
C CYS A 207 -19.40 -6.80 -16.96
N ALA A 208 -18.16 -7.14 -17.32
CA ALA A 208 -17.86 -7.58 -18.70
C ALA A 208 -18.34 -8.97 -19.05
N ASN A 209 -18.72 -9.79 -18.04
CA ASN A 209 -19.02 -11.22 -18.23
C ASN A 209 -20.42 -11.63 -17.76
N ASN A 210 -21.35 -10.69 -17.63
CA ASN A 210 -22.72 -10.93 -17.19
C ASN A 210 -22.84 -11.73 -15.87
N GLY A 211 -21.89 -11.52 -14.95
CA GLY A 211 -21.86 -12.16 -13.63
C GLY A 211 -22.81 -11.54 -12.60
N LEU A 212 -23.69 -10.63 -13.02
CA LEU A 212 -24.65 -9.95 -12.14
C LEU A 212 -26.02 -9.92 -12.79
N GLU A 213 -27.02 -10.33 -12.02
CA GLU A 213 -28.42 -10.39 -12.44
C GLU A 213 -29.28 -9.51 -11.55
N TYR A 214 -30.31 -8.88 -12.14
CA TYR A 214 -31.28 -8.13 -11.40
C TYR A 214 -32.51 -9.00 -11.11
N ASN A 215 -32.85 -9.15 -9.83
CA ASN A 215 -34.03 -9.85 -9.42
C ASN A 215 -35.24 -8.89 -9.43
N GLU A 216 -36.16 -9.11 -10.36
CA GLU A 216 -37.37 -8.29 -10.55
C GLU A 216 -38.36 -8.39 -9.37
N GLN A 217 -38.28 -9.45 -8.55
CA GLN A 217 -39.19 -9.64 -7.40
C GLN A 217 -38.69 -8.90 -6.16
N THR A 218 -37.38 -8.98 -5.87
CA THR A 218 -36.77 -8.33 -4.71
C THR A 218 -36.26 -6.93 -4.99
N HIS A 219 -36.17 -6.55 -6.27
CA HIS A 219 -35.53 -5.32 -6.74
C HIS A 219 -34.08 -5.19 -6.29
N LYS A 220 -33.37 -6.30 -6.13
CA LYS A 220 -31.98 -6.39 -5.69
C LYS A 220 -31.10 -7.03 -6.79
N MET A 221 -29.81 -6.83 -6.64
CA MET A 221 -28.83 -7.52 -7.48
C MET A 221 -28.48 -8.88 -6.89
N THR A 222 -28.20 -9.86 -7.75
CA THR A 222 -27.66 -11.19 -7.39
C THR A 222 -26.43 -11.49 -8.21
N ILE A 223 -25.59 -12.40 -7.75
CA ILE A 223 -24.38 -12.83 -8.45
C ILE A 223 -24.64 -14.17 -9.12
N ASN A 224 -24.43 -14.21 -10.43
CA ASN A 224 -24.35 -15.45 -11.18
C ASN A 224 -22.92 -16.02 -11.06
N THR A 225 -22.75 -17.04 -10.24
CA THR A 225 -21.45 -17.64 -9.93
C THR A 225 -20.78 -18.29 -11.14
N ASP A 226 -21.55 -18.78 -12.09
CA ASP A 226 -21.03 -19.46 -13.29
C ASP A 226 -20.38 -18.46 -14.26
N ASN A 227 -20.87 -17.22 -14.26
CA ASN A 227 -20.39 -16.16 -15.12
C ASN A 227 -19.42 -15.20 -14.39
N CYS A 228 -19.34 -15.26 -13.07
CA CYS A 228 -18.52 -14.33 -12.30
C CYS A 228 -17.02 -14.69 -12.38
N LEU A 229 -16.24 -13.78 -12.99
CA LEU A 229 -14.78 -13.91 -13.06
C LEU A 229 -14.06 -13.37 -11.82
N GLY A 230 -14.79 -12.84 -10.84
CA GLY A 230 -14.21 -12.27 -9.63
C GLY A 230 -13.33 -11.03 -9.83
N CYS A 231 -13.45 -10.35 -10.95
CA CYS A 231 -12.58 -9.24 -11.32
C CYS A 231 -12.76 -7.95 -10.48
N GLY A 232 -13.75 -7.89 -9.56
CA GLY A 232 -13.99 -6.77 -8.64
C GLY A 232 -14.54 -5.48 -9.24
N ARG A 233 -14.77 -5.39 -10.55
CA ARG A 233 -15.31 -4.17 -11.18
C ARG A 233 -16.65 -3.72 -10.58
N CYS A 234 -17.51 -4.69 -10.22
CA CYS A 234 -18.81 -4.43 -9.62
C CYS A 234 -18.70 -3.81 -8.23
N LEU A 235 -17.69 -4.19 -7.45
CA LEU A 235 -17.42 -3.64 -6.13
C LEU A 235 -17.02 -2.17 -6.24
N GLY A 236 -16.09 -1.85 -7.13
CA GLY A 236 -15.71 -0.47 -7.41
C GLY A 236 -16.85 0.42 -7.96
N ALA A 237 -17.86 -0.18 -8.61
CA ALA A 237 -19.03 0.52 -9.13
C ALA A 237 -20.15 0.73 -8.09
N CYS A 238 -20.11 0.01 -6.97
CA CYS A 238 -21.15 0.09 -5.95
C CYS A 238 -20.94 1.32 -5.06
N ASN A 239 -21.90 2.26 -5.11
CA ASN A 239 -21.88 3.47 -4.28
C ASN A 239 -22.54 3.25 -2.90
N PHE A 240 -23.03 2.04 -2.64
CA PHE A 240 -23.77 1.70 -1.43
C PHE A 240 -23.05 0.65 -0.59
N ASP A 241 -21.82 0.30 -0.97
CA ASP A 241 -20.97 -0.71 -0.30
C ASP A 241 -21.65 -2.08 -0.13
N ALA A 242 -22.65 -2.34 -0.98
CA ALA A 242 -23.43 -3.57 -0.94
C ALA A 242 -22.70 -4.80 -1.51
N ILE A 243 -21.52 -4.61 -2.13
CA ILE A 243 -20.77 -5.72 -2.74
C ILE A 243 -19.43 -5.84 -2.00
N SER A 244 -19.16 -7.04 -1.49
CA SER A 244 -17.93 -7.33 -0.76
C SER A 244 -17.38 -8.70 -1.12
N PHE A 245 -16.07 -8.92 -0.84
CA PHE A 245 -15.41 -10.22 -0.99
C PHE A 245 -15.06 -10.88 0.36
N ARG A 246 -15.61 -10.39 1.46
CA ARG A 246 -15.21 -10.83 2.80
C ARG A 246 -15.70 -12.25 3.09
N SER A 247 -14.74 -13.15 3.33
CA SER A 247 -14.97 -14.42 4.01
C SER A 247 -14.19 -14.43 5.34
N PRO A 248 -14.57 -15.27 6.32
CA PRO A 248 -13.87 -15.38 7.61
C PRO A 248 -12.36 -15.66 7.51
N ASN A 249 -11.91 -16.21 6.39
CA ASN A 249 -10.50 -16.56 6.14
C ASN A 249 -9.83 -15.61 5.13
N ALA A 250 -10.40 -14.43 4.86
CA ALA A 250 -9.91 -13.55 3.80
C ALA A 250 -8.55 -12.91 4.14
N VAL A 251 -8.34 -12.50 5.39
CA VAL A 251 -7.17 -11.70 5.81
C VAL A 251 -5.84 -12.43 5.61
N PRO A 252 -5.63 -13.67 6.07
CA PRO A 252 -4.36 -14.38 5.85
C PRO A 252 -4.05 -14.60 4.36
N VAL A 253 -5.06 -14.94 3.57
CA VAL A 253 -4.90 -15.16 2.12
C VAL A 253 -4.64 -13.83 1.39
N LEU A 254 -5.34 -12.76 1.77
CA LEU A 254 -5.09 -11.41 1.26
C LEU A 254 -3.63 -11.01 1.51
N ASN A 255 -3.13 -11.19 2.73
CA ASN A 255 -1.77 -10.85 3.11
C ASN A 255 -0.72 -11.68 2.37
N ALA A 256 -0.96 -12.97 2.19
CA ALA A 256 -0.10 -13.84 1.40
C ALA A 256 -0.06 -13.41 -0.08
N LYS A 257 -1.22 -13.13 -0.68
CA LYS A 257 -1.31 -12.61 -2.06
C LYS A 257 -0.61 -11.26 -2.22
N ILE A 258 -0.70 -10.35 -1.24
CA ILE A 258 0.03 -9.08 -1.26
C ILE A 258 1.55 -9.33 -1.33
N ALA A 259 2.08 -10.29 -0.56
CA ALA A 259 3.49 -10.66 -0.62
C ALA A 259 3.87 -11.28 -1.98
N GLU A 260 3.01 -12.12 -2.57
CA GLU A 260 3.23 -12.69 -3.90
C GLU A 260 3.20 -11.63 -5.01
N TYR A 261 2.29 -10.65 -4.94
CA TYR A 261 2.28 -9.49 -5.83
C TYR A 261 3.53 -8.63 -5.66
N THR A 262 4.04 -8.47 -4.43
CA THR A 262 5.33 -7.82 -4.19
C THR A 262 6.46 -8.55 -4.92
N LYS A 263 6.51 -9.89 -4.83
CA LYS A 263 7.48 -10.71 -5.56
C LYS A 263 7.42 -10.45 -7.07
N ALA A 264 6.22 -10.38 -7.65
CA ALA A 264 6.04 -10.08 -9.07
C ALA A 264 6.66 -8.75 -9.48
N VAL A 265 6.51 -7.72 -8.63
CA VAL A 265 7.01 -6.37 -8.92
C VAL A 265 8.53 -6.28 -8.82
N ILE A 266 9.16 -6.89 -7.82
CA ILE A 266 10.58 -6.67 -7.51
C ILE A 266 11.52 -7.70 -8.12
N THR A 267 11.04 -8.89 -8.50
CA THR A 267 11.91 -9.95 -9.01
C THR A 267 12.51 -9.58 -10.36
N GLY A 268 13.83 -9.76 -10.50
CA GLY A 268 14.55 -9.62 -11.77
C GLY A 268 14.88 -8.17 -12.17
N ARG A 269 14.67 -7.18 -11.29
CA ARG A 269 15.08 -5.79 -11.52
C ARG A 269 15.65 -5.13 -10.28
N GLU A 270 16.41 -4.07 -10.47
CA GLU A 270 16.92 -3.24 -9.39
C GLU A 270 15.75 -2.58 -8.64
N ASN A 271 15.81 -2.69 -7.31
CA ASN A 271 14.78 -2.10 -6.46
C ASN A 271 15.37 -1.63 -5.12
N PHE A 272 14.69 -0.67 -4.48
CA PHE A 272 15.08 -0.13 -3.18
C PHE A 272 13.86 0.37 -2.42
N HIS A 273 13.87 0.26 -1.09
CA HIS A 273 12.68 0.45 -0.27
C HIS A 273 12.91 1.44 0.86
N ILE A 274 11.92 2.31 1.07
CA ILE A 274 11.94 3.37 2.09
C ILE A 274 10.60 3.35 2.82
N ASN A 275 10.63 3.29 4.16
CA ASN A 275 9.47 3.47 5.02
C ASN A 275 9.63 4.75 5.84
N ILE A 276 8.62 5.60 5.83
CA ILE A 276 8.51 6.77 6.70
C ILE A 276 7.47 6.44 7.77
N VAL A 277 7.91 6.39 9.03
CA VAL A 277 7.12 5.98 10.19
C VAL A 277 6.73 7.21 11.00
N CYS A 278 5.70 7.90 10.51
CA CYS A 278 5.13 9.12 11.10
C CYS A 278 3.62 9.15 10.89
N ASP A 279 2.92 10.05 11.57
CA ASP A 279 1.47 10.19 11.45
C ASP A 279 0.76 8.81 11.47
N ILE A 280 1.14 7.93 12.43
CA ILE A 280 0.76 6.52 12.46
C ILE A 280 -0.73 6.40 12.80
N SER A 281 -1.58 6.63 11.80
CA SER A 281 -3.04 6.50 11.92
C SER A 281 -3.46 5.03 12.09
N PRO A 282 -4.64 4.74 12.68
CA PRO A 282 -5.15 3.37 12.78
C PRO A 282 -5.58 2.79 11.43
N TYR A 283 -5.89 3.67 10.46
CA TYR A 283 -6.46 3.31 9.15
C TYR A 283 -5.49 3.55 8.00
N CYS A 284 -5.82 2.95 6.86
CA CYS A 284 -5.11 3.14 5.61
C CYS A 284 -5.31 4.57 5.05
N ASP A 285 -4.28 5.13 4.39
CA ASP A 285 -4.38 6.39 3.63
C ASP A 285 -5.42 6.34 2.50
N CYS A 286 -6.02 5.17 2.25
CA CYS A 286 -7.09 4.99 1.27
C CYS A 286 -8.47 5.37 1.80
N HIS A 287 -8.60 5.72 3.08
CA HIS A 287 -9.78 6.30 3.68
C HIS A 287 -9.68 7.82 3.71
N CYS A 288 -10.80 8.52 3.61
CA CYS A 288 -10.85 9.99 3.72
C CYS A 288 -10.66 10.46 5.17
N GLU A 289 -11.03 9.65 6.13
CA GLU A 289 -10.77 9.84 7.56
C GLU A 289 -9.49 9.12 7.98
N ASN A 290 -8.61 9.80 8.71
CA ASN A 290 -7.37 9.20 9.21
C ASN A 290 -7.34 8.97 10.72
N ASP A 291 -8.21 9.62 11.49
CA ASP A 291 -8.18 9.68 12.95
C ASP A 291 -6.84 10.23 13.52
N ALA A 292 -6.75 10.34 14.83
CA ALA A 292 -5.52 10.71 15.52
C ALA A 292 -4.48 9.59 15.42
N PRO A 293 -3.17 9.92 15.35
CA PRO A 293 -2.12 8.89 15.41
C PRO A 293 -2.25 8.03 16.68
N ILE A 294 -2.02 6.72 16.54
CA ILE A 294 -2.04 5.77 17.66
C ILE A 294 -0.71 5.74 18.42
N LEU A 295 0.38 6.13 17.76
CA LEU A 295 1.76 6.11 18.27
C LEU A 295 2.48 7.39 17.88
N PRO A 296 3.56 7.78 18.61
CA PRO A 296 4.41 8.91 18.21
C PRO A 296 5.19 8.61 16.93
N ASP A 297 5.58 9.67 16.22
CA ASP A 297 6.49 9.61 15.09
C ASP A 297 7.84 8.99 15.49
N ILE A 298 8.37 8.09 14.67
CA ILE A 298 9.58 7.32 14.99
C ILE A 298 10.77 7.77 14.15
N GLY A 299 10.63 7.72 12.82
CA GLY A 299 11.73 8.05 11.93
C GLY A 299 11.58 7.49 10.53
N MET A 300 12.71 7.44 9.82
CA MET A 300 12.78 6.99 8.44
C MET A 300 13.69 5.75 8.37
N PHE A 301 13.28 4.76 7.61
CA PHE A 301 13.97 3.49 7.43
C PHE A 301 14.21 3.22 5.95
N ALA A 302 15.34 2.57 5.61
CA ALA A 302 15.66 2.21 4.24
C ALA A 302 16.39 0.86 4.18
N SER A 303 16.08 0.04 3.17
CA SER A 303 16.69 -1.27 2.94
C SER A 303 16.47 -1.73 1.49
N PHE A 304 17.32 -2.68 1.03
CA PHE A 304 17.08 -3.47 -0.17
C PHE A 304 16.11 -4.65 0.10
N ASP A 305 15.86 -4.98 1.37
CA ASP A 305 15.02 -6.11 1.78
C ASP A 305 13.68 -5.58 2.30
N PRO A 306 12.55 -5.79 1.60
CA PRO A 306 11.25 -5.28 2.00
C PRO A 306 10.69 -5.95 3.26
N VAL A 307 11.03 -7.22 3.52
CA VAL A 307 10.57 -7.97 4.71
C VAL A 307 11.29 -7.46 5.94
N ALA A 308 12.62 -7.37 5.88
CA ALA A 308 13.45 -6.83 6.96
C ALA A 308 13.07 -5.39 7.29
N LEU A 309 12.77 -4.59 6.27
CA LEU A 309 12.33 -3.20 6.42
C LEU A 309 11.03 -3.10 7.19
N ASP A 310 9.99 -3.84 6.79
CA ASP A 310 8.69 -3.83 7.47
C ASP A 310 8.78 -4.43 8.88
N GLN A 311 9.57 -5.51 9.08
CA GLN A 311 9.81 -6.08 10.41
C GLN A 311 10.49 -5.07 11.34
N ALA A 312 11.50 -4.35 10.87
CA ALA A 312 12.18 -3.33 11.68
C ALA A 312 11.25 -2.17 12.08
N CYS A 313 10.36 -1.76 11.16
CA CYS A 313 9.37 -0.71 11.42
C CYS A 313 8.32 -1.15 12.46
N VAL A 314 7.76 -2.36 12.32
CA VAL A 314 6.76 -2.84 13.29
C VAL A 314 7.40 -3.04 14.68
N ASP A 315 8.61 -3.59 14.76
CA ASP A 315 9.33 -3.76 16.03
C ASP A 315 9.63 -2.40 16.69
N ALA A 316 9.88 -1.36 15.90
CA ALA A 316 10.06 0.00 16.41
C ALA A 316 8.75 0.60 16.93
N CYS A 317 7.63 0.34 16.24
CA CYS A 317 6.29 0.75 16.68
C CYS A 317 5.87 0.07 17.98
N LEU A 318 6.06 -1.24 18.10
CA LEU A 318 5.66 -2.02 19.29
C LEU A 318 6.40 -1.61 20.58
N LYS A 319 7.54 -0.92 20.45
CA LYS A 319 8.29 -0.37 21.59
C LYS A 319 7.79 1.00 22.05
N GLN A 320 6.88 1.64 21.31
CA GLN A 320 6.37 2.96 21.64
C GLN A 320 5.24 2.88 22.69
N THR A 321 5.05 3.96 23.42
CA THR A 321 3.89 4.14 24.29
C THR A 321 2.71 4.64 23.44
N PRO A 322 1.55 3.97 23.47
CA PRO A 322 0.36 4.43 22.76
C PRO A 322 -0.13 5.80 23.22
N TYR A 323 -0.70 6.57 22.30
CA TYR A 323 -1.40 7.79 22.66
C TYR A 323 -2.76 7.46 23.30
N GLU A 324 -3.02 8.05 24.47
CA GLU A 324 -4.26 7.84 25.22
C GLU A 324 -5.51 8.37 24.48
N ASN A 325 -5.35 9.46 23.73
CA ASN A 325 -6.41 10.09 22.94
C ASN A 325 -6.31 9.63 21.48
N SER A 326 -6.55 8.35 21.26
CA SER A 326 -6.52 7.69 19.96
C SER A 326 -7.42 6.47 19.97
N GLN A 327 -7.72 5.89 18.81
CA GLN A 327 -8.49 4.63 18.71
C GLN A 327 -7.87 3.51 19.56
N LEU A 328 -6.55 3.39 19.56
CA LEU A 328 -5.84 2.40 20.38
C LEU A 328 -6.05 2.69 21.88
N GLY A 329 -5.86 3.94 22.30
CA GLY A 329 -6.08 4.36 23.69
C GLY A 329 -7.52 4.13 24.17
N ASP A 330 -8.49 4.38 23.30
CA ASP A 330 -9.91 4.13 23.59
C ASP A 330 -10.22 2.63 23.68
N ASN A 331 -9.65 1.81 22.77
CA ASN A 331 -9.82 0.35 22.84
C ASN A 331 -9.22 -0.23 24.13
N MET A 332 -8.06 0.25 24.56
CA MET A 332 -7.40 -0.19 25.80
C MET A 332 -8.23 0.11 27.08
N LYS A 333 -9.12 1.09 27.03
CA LYS A 333 -10.02 1.47 28.14
C LYS A 333 -11.36 0.70 28.13
N LYS A 334 -11.66 -0.06 27.08
CA LYS A 334 -12.94 -0.79 26.97
C LYS A 334 -13.02 -1.94 27.99
N PRO A 335 -14.19 -2.16 28.62
CA PRO A 335 -14.41 -3.34 29.45
C PRO A 335 -14.16 -4.63 28.66
N GLY A 336 -13.36 -5.53 29.21
CA GLY A 336 -13.02 -6.80 28.55
C GLY A 336 -11.93 -6.70 27.49
N PHE A 337 -11.22 -5.57 27.40
CA PHE A 337 -10.04 -5.45 26.54
C PHE A 337 -9.03 -6.57 26.83
N VAL A 338 -8.55 -7.19 25.76
CA VAL A 338 -7.47 -8.19 25.80
C VAL A 338 -6.24 -7.59 25.13
N ASP A 339 -5.16 -7.43 25.89
CA ASP A 339 -3.89 -6.96 25.34
C ASP A 339 -3.19 -8.09 24.58
N HIS A 340 -3.04 -7.90 23.28
CA HIS A 340 -2.32 -8.81 22.39
C HIS A 340 -0.81 -8.55 22.37
N HIS A 341 -0.31 -7.57 23.12
CA HIS A 341 1.07 -7.06 23.04
C HIS A 341 1.44 -6.58 21.62
N ASP A 342 0.44 -6.16 20.88
CA ASP A 342 0.52 -5.71 19.50
C ASP A 342 -0.39 -4.48 19.31
N HIS A 343 0.21 -3.32 19.12
CA HIS A 343 -0.53 -2.06 19.00
C HIS A 343 -1.47 -2.03 17.80
N PHE A 344 -1.09 -2.66 16.71
CA PHE A 344 -1.92 -2.73 15.49
C PHE A 344 -3.11 -3.66 15.69
N LYS A 345 -2.88 -4.83 16.27
CA LYS A 345 -3.96 -5.77 16.62
C LYS A 345 -4.86 -5.23 17.72
N ASN A 346 -4.32 -4.54 18.69
CA ASN A 346 -5.09 -3.86 19.75
C ASN A 346 -5.92 -2.69 19.18
N SER A 347 -5.46 -2.06 18.11
CA SER A 347 -6.20 -1.02 17.38
C SER A 347 -7.31 -1.60 16.52
N CYS A 348 -7.02 -2.66 15.76
CA CYS A 348 -7.92 -3.35 14.84
C CYS A 348 -7.86 -4.87 15.09
N PRO A 349 -8.72 -5.43 15.98
CA PRO A 349 -8.61 -6.83 16.44
C PRO A 349 -8.73 -7.90 15.34
N GLU A 350 -9.39 -7.58 14.23
CA GLU A 350 -9.52 -8.48 13.08
C GLU A 350 -8.26 -8.50 12.17
N ALA A 351 -7.34 -7.55 12.38
CA ALA A 351 -6.15 -7.41 11.57
C ALA A 351 -5.05 -8.43 11.94
N ASP A 352 -4.25 -8.81 10.94
CA ASP A 352 -3.07 -9.67 11.13
C ASP A 352 -1.97 -9.29 10.13
N TRP A 353 -0.81 -8.85 10.63
CA TRP A 353 0.35 -8.51 9.80
C TRP A 353 1.40 -9.64 9.74
N HIS A 354 1.38 -10.57 10.69
CA HIS A 354 2.39 -11.63 10.80
C HIS A 354 2.45 -12.47 9.54
N ASN A 355 1.28 -12.86 9.03
CA ASN A 355 1.18 -13.69 7.84
C ASN A 355 1.83 -13.04 6.61
N GLN A 356 1.76 -11.71 6.47
CA GLN A 356 2.37 -10.98 5.35
C GLN A 356 3.90 -11.13 5.35
N LEU A 357 4.54 -10.96 6.52
CA LEU A 357 5.98 -11.06 6.67
C LEU A 357 6.47 -12.51 6.59
N GLU A 358 5.75 -13.44 7.25
CA GLU A 358 6.07 -14.87 7.23
C GLU A 358 5.98 -15.44 5.81
N HIS A 359 4.92 -15.08 5.08
CA HIS A 359 4.76 -15.52 3.69
C HIS A 359 5.82 -14.86 2.79
N GLY A 360 6.13 -13.57 3.00
CA GLY A 360 7.20 -12.87 2.29
C GLY A 360 8.56 -13.55 2.45
N GLU A 361 8.92 -13.95 3.67
CA GLU A 361 10.15 -14.71 3.93
C GLU A 361 10.09 -16.10 3.29
N LYS A 362 8.98 -16.82 3.41
CA LYS A 362 8.74 -18.14 2.81
C LYS A 362 8.95 -18.15 1.29
N ILE A 363 8.45 -17.12 0.59
CA ILE A 363 8.57 -17.03 -0.87
C ILE A 363 9.87 -16.38 -1.34
N GLY A 364 10.75 -15.98 -0.41
CA GLY A 364 12.11 -15.53 -0.67
C GLY A 364 12.22 -14.08 -1.17
N ILE A 365 11.31 -13.19 -0.80
CA ILE A 365 11.45 -11.75 -1.11
C ILE A 365 12.26 -10.96 -0.08
N GLY A 366 12.66 -11.61 1.01
CA GLY A 366 13.48 -11.04 2.08
C GLY A 366 13.56 -11.95 3.28
N THR A 367 14.06 -11.43 4.40
CA THR A 367 14.13 -12.13 5.68
C THR A 367 13.64 -11.25 6.83
N ARG A 368 13.03 -11.85 7.85
CA ARG A 368 12.61 -11.16 9.08
C ARG A 368 13.79 -10.85 10.02
N GLU A 369 14.95 -11.47 9.77
CA GLU A 369 16.16 -11.18 10.55
C GLU A 369 16.91 -9.96 9.98
N TYR A 370 17.09 -8.95 10.82
CA TYR A 370 17.72 -7.70 10.42
C TYR A 370 18.75 -7.18 11.43
N GLU A 371 19.56 -6.24 10.97
CA GLU A 371 20.49 -5.44 11.76
C GLU A 371 20.21 -3.96 11.50
N ILE A 372 20.01 -3.18 12.56
CA ILE A 372 19.81 -1.72 12.43
C ILE A 372 21.16 -1.00 12.33
N VAL A 373 21.27 -0.19 11.27
CA VAL A 373 22.40 0.74 11.06
C VAL A 373 21.89 2.16 11.28
N ILE A 374 22.38 2.81 12.34
CA ILE A 374 21.97 4.19 12.68
C ILE A 374 22.71 5.19 11.79
N VAL A 375 21.96 6.02 11.08
CA VAL A 375 22.44 7.15 10.28
C VAL A 375 22.20 8.45 11.05
N LYS A 376 23.30 9.15 11.42
CA LYS A 376 23.28 10.38 12.23
C LYS A 376 23.34 11.63 11.35
#